data_959e5d4071e1225aad17eeff7b17a80b
#
_entry.id   959e5d4071e1225aad17eeff7b17a80b
#
_cell.length_a   1.000
_cell.length_b   1.000
_cell.length_c   1.000
_cell.angle_alpha   90.00
_cell.angle_beta   90.00
_cell.angle_gamma   90.00
#
_symmetry.space_group_name_H-M   'P 1'
#
loop_
_entity.id
_entity.type
_entity.pdbx_description
1 polymer ?
#
loop_
_entity_poly.entity_id
_entity_poly.type
_entity_poly.pdbx_seq_one_letter_code
_entity_poly.pdbx_strand_id
1 'polypeptide(L)'
;LNDFKIAETNSFVKKIKKSEYKRLYKKIETYVYPILKRNPYFGPNIKRLKGEFSEFYRYRIGDYRLFYKIEEDKILIFVVDIKHRKDAYN
;
A
#
# COMPACT_ATOMS: atom_id res chain seq x y z
N LEU A 1 21.16 1.01 -7.93
CA LEU A 1 20.07 1.64 -7.20
C LEU A 1 19.44 0.65 -6.24
N ASN A 2 19.17 1.11 -5.03
CA ASN A 2 18.59 0.24 -4.01
C ASN A 2 17.08 0.26 -4.09
N ASP A 3 16.50 -0.93 -4.03
CA ASP A 3 15.06 -1.05 -3.91
C ASP A 3 14.60 -0.68 -2.50
N PHE A 4 13.39 -0.19 -2.39
CA PHE A 4 12.77 0.04 -1.10
C PHE A 4 12.45 -1.28 -0.42
N LYS A 5 12.42 -1.26 0.90
CA LYS A 5 11.95 -2.38 1.71
C LYS A 5 10.48 -2.15 2.10
N ILE A 6 9.78 -3.22 2.36
CA ILE A 6 8.38 -3.15 2.77
C ILE A 6 8.26 -3.57 4.23
N ALA A 7 7.55 -2.77 5.01
CA ALA A 7 7.14 -3.13 6.37
C ALA A 7 5.63 -2.98 6.46
N GLU A 8 5.00 -3.89 7.17
CA GLU A 8 3.56 -3.89 7.35
C GLU A 8 3.25 -3.56 8.81
N THR A 9 2.32 -2.62 9.03
CA THR A 9 1.94 -2.28 10.40
C THR A 9 1.17 -3.44 11.04
N ASN A 10 1.16 -3.48 12.37
CA ASN A 10 0.43 -4.52 13.08
C ASN A 10 -1.06 -4.52 12.75
N SER A 11 -1.65 -3.35 12.60
CA SER A 11 -3.07 -3.24 12.26
C SER A 11 -3.34 -3.77 10.85
N PHE A 12 -2.45 -3.49 9.91
CA PHE A 12 -2.58 -4.04 8.56
C PHE A 12 -2.48 -5.56 8.56
N VAL A 13 -1.49 -6.10 9.28
CA VAL A 13 -1.28 -7.55 9.37
C VAL A 13 -2.51 -8.25 9.94
N LYS A 14 -3.10 -7.70 11.00
CA LYS A 14 -4.32 -8.27 11.58
C LYS A 14 -5.48 -8.28 10.59
N LYS A 15 -5.64 -7.19 9.86
CA LYS A 15 -6.74 -7.05 8.90
C LYS A 15 -6.58 -8.00 7.72
N ILE A 16 -5.38 -8.07 7.16
CA ILE A 16 -5.13 -8.82 5.93
C ILE A 16 -5.17 -10.34 6.14
N LYS A 17 -5.05 -10.80 7.40
CA LYS A 17 -5.15 -12.22 7.73
C LYS A 17 -6.54 -12.79 7.62
N LYS A 18 -7.57 -11.94 7.55
CA LYS A 18 -8.94 -12.41 7.40
C LYS A 18 -9.10 -13.18 6.10
N SER A 19 -9.89 -14.26 6.15
CA SER A 19 -10.05 -15.16 5.01
C SER A 19 -10.50 -14.45 3.73
N GLU A 20 -11.31 -13.41 3.88
CA GLU A 20 -11.82 -12.64 2.73
C GLU A 20 -10.70 -11.93 1.95
N TYR A 21 -9.54 -11.71 2.57
CA TYR A 21 -8.41 -11.02 1.93
C TYR A 21 -7.33 -11.96 1.41
N LYS A 22 -7.49 -13.25 1.55
CA LYS A 22 -6.43 -14.22 1.22
C LYS A 22 -5.92 -14.08 -0.21
N ARG A 23 -6.84 -14.03 -1.17
CA ARG A 23 -6.47 -13.87 -2.59
C ARG A 23 -5.88 -12.50 -2.87
N LEU A 24 -6.47 -11.50 -2.25
CA LEU A 24 -6.00 -10.12 -2.42
C LEU A 24 -4.57 -9.98 -1.90
N TYR A 25 -4.29 -10.53 -0.74
CA TYR A 25 -2.95 -10.45 -0.17
C TYR A 25 -1.90 -11.15 -1.04
N LYS A 26 -2.25 -12.30 -1.59
CA LYS A 26 -1.35 -12.99 -2.49
C LYS A 26 -1.01 -12.12 -3.71
N LYS A 27 -2.01 -11.44 -4.24
CA LYS A 27 -1.81 -10.52 -5.36
C LYS A 27 -0.93 -9.32 -4.95
N ILE A 28 -1.16 -8.79 -3.75
CA ILE A 28 -0.34 -7.71 -3.22
C ILE A 28 1.13 -8.15 -3.14
N GLU A 29 1.40 -9.29 -2.57
CA GLU A 29 2.77 -9.80 -2.43
C GLU A 29 3.43 -10.09 -3.79
N THR A 30 2.66 -10.65 -4.71
CA THR A 30 3.20 -11.12 -5.99
C THR A 30 3.38 -10.00 -7.00
N TYR A 31 2.46 -9.03 -7.04
CA TYR A 31 2.48 -7.99 -8.08
C TYR A 31 2.71 -6.59 -7.55
N VAL A 32 2.07 -6.25 -6.43
CA VAL A 32 2.09 -4.87 -5.95
C VAL A 32 3.41 -4.54 -5.26
N TYR A 33 3.83 -5.37 -4.33
CA TYR A 33 5.07 -5.11 -3.60
C TYR A 33 6.31 -5.02 -4.50
N PRO A 34 6.48 -5.89 -5.50
CA PRO A 34 7.61 -5.72 -6.42
C PRO A 34 7.61 -4.38 -7.16
N ILE A 35 6.42 -3.91 -7.54
CA ILE A 35 6.29 -2.60 -8.20
C ILE A 35 6.67 -1.48 -7.24
N LEU A 36 6.13 -1.51 -6.01
CA LEU A 36 6.41 -0.48 -5.01
C LEU A 36 7.88 -0.45 -4.60
N LYS A 37 8.52 -1.59 -4.51
CA LYS A 37 9.95 -1.66 -4.18
C LYS A 37 10.81 -0.92 -5.19
N ARG A 38 10.41 -0.90 -6.44
CA ARG A 38 11.16 -0.21 -7.49
C ARG A 38 10.89 1.27 -7.48
N ASN A 39 9.63 1.67 -7.37
CA ASN A 39 9.25 3.08 -7.35
C ASN A 39 7.91 3.25 -6.66
N PRO A 40 7.90 3.67 -5.39
CA PRO A 40 6.65 3.88 -4.66
C PRO A 40 6.02 5.24 -4.91
N TYR A 41 6.66 6.12 -5.68
CA TYR A 41 6.18 7.49 -5.89
C TYR A 41 5.28 7.63 -7.11
N PHE A 42 5.58 6.92 -8.18
CA PHE A 42 4.90 7.11 -9.46
C PHE A 42 4.52 5.79 -10.10
N GLY A 43 3.36 5.78 -10.73
CA GLY A 43 2.88 4.65 -11.49
C GLY A 43 1.41 4.82 -11.82
N PRO A 44 0.86 4.03 -12.76
CA PRO A 44 -0.52 4.20 -13.21
C PRO A 44 -1.56 3.96 -12.12
N ASN A 45 -1.20 3.18 -11.09
CA ASN A 45 -2.11 2.87 -9.99
C ASN A 45 -1.77 3.61 -8.70
N ILE A 46 -0.75 4.47 -8.73
CA ILE A 46 -0.25 5.16 -7.55
C ILE A 46 -0.71 6.61 -7.55
N LYS A 47 -1.19 7.07 -6.39
CA LYS A 47 -1.58 8.45 -6.21
C LYS A 47 -1.26 8.89 -4.79
N ARG A 48 -0.65 10.08 -4.68
CA ARG A 48 -0.44 10.71 -3.37
C ARG A 48 -1.75 11.32 -2.91
N LEU A 49 -2.08 11.17 -1.64
CA LEU A 49 -3.28 11.75 -1.09
C LEU A 49 -3.07 13.23 -0.82
N LYS A 50 -4.17 13.96 -0.59
CA LYS A 50 -4.15 15.41 -0.41
C LYS A 50 -4.57 15.79 1.01
N GLY A 51 -4.33 17.06 1.37
CA GLY A 51 -4.77 17.62 2.63
C GLY A 51 -4.05 17.00 3.81
N GLU A 52 -4.80 16.68 4.86
CA GLU A 52 -4.25 16.13 6.09
C GLU A 52 -3.63 14.75 5.91
N PHE A 53 -3.92 14.07 4.80
CA PHE A 53 -3.37 12.75 4.50
C PHE A 53 -2.23 12.81 3.50
N SER A 54 -1.63 13.99 3.28
CA SER A 54 -0.62 14.18 2.23
C SER A 54 0.66 13.37 2.40
N GLU A 55 0.89 12.78 3.58
CA GLU A 55 2.03 11.89 3.78
C GLU A 55 1.78 10.48 3.27
N PHE A 56 0.54 10.18 2.86
CA PHE A 56 0.14 8.85 2.40
C PHE A 56 -0.01 8.77 0.91
N TYR A 57 0.21 7.56 0.40
CA TYR A 57 -0.03 7.19 -0.99
C TYR A 57 -1.05 6.07 -1.01
N ARG A 58 -1.73 5.92 -2.13
CA ARG A 58 -2.57 4.75 -2.36
C ARG A 58 -2.16 4.03 -3.63
N TYR A 59 -2.28 2.72 -3.61
CA TYR A 59 -2.15 1.88 -4.79
C TYR A 59 -3.50 1.23 -5.08
N ARG A 60 -3.99 1.41 -6.29
CA ARG A 60 -5.30 0.87 -6.70
C ARG A 60 -5.15 -0.58 -7.15
N ILE A 61 -5.88 -1.50 -6.48
CA ILE A 61 -5.91 -2.91 -6.83
C ILE A 61 -7.38 -3.27 -7.05
N GLY A 62 -7.86 -3.14 -8.30
CA GLY A 62 -9.28 -3.36 -8.58
C GLY A 62 -10.17 -2.48 -7.72
N ASP A 63 -11.05 -3.11 -6.94
CA ASP A 63 -11.96 -2.39 -6.05
C ASP A 63 -11.33 -2.01 -4.71
N TYR A 64 -10.06 -2.29 -4.51
CA TYR A 64 -9.38 -2.03 -3.25
C TYR A 64 -8.31 -0.96 -3.40
N ARG A 65 -8.00 -0.33 -2.27
CA ARG A 65 -6.97 0.69 -2.17
C ARG A 65 -6.02 0.30 -1.05
N LEU A 66 -4.74 0.14 -1.40
CA LEU A 66 -3.68 -0.14 -0.43
C LEU A 66 -3.05 1.20 -0.07
N PHE A 67 -3.01 1.50 1.22
CA PHE A 67 -2.44 2.76 1.72
C PHE A 67 -1.08 2.52 2.32
N TYR A 68 -0.15 3.39 1.98
CA TYR A 68 1.21 3.30 2.49
C TYR A 68 1.83 4.67 2.62
N LYS A 69 2.88 4.76 3.40
CA LYS A 69 3.70 5.97 3.45
C LYS A 69 5.17 5.60 3.27
N ILE A 70 5.97 6.57 2.90
CA ILE A 70 7.36 6.35 2.52
C ILE A 70 8.27 7.04 3.53
N GLU A 71 9.17 6.25 4.12
CA GLU A 71 10.25 6.75 4.96
C GLU A 71 11.49 6.80 4.09
N GLU A 72 11.73 7.93 3.45
CA GLU A 72 12.78 8.07 2.45
C GLU A 72 14.16 7.82 3.02
N ASP A 73 14.44 8.34 4.22
CA ASP A 73 15.73 8.17 4.89
C ASP A 73 16.08 6.70 5.12
N LYS A 74 15.10 5.87 5.33
CA LYS A 74 15.28 4.44 5.61
C LYS A 74 15.06 3.58 4.36
N ILE A 75 14.71 4.19 3.26
CA ILE A 75 14.34 3.49 2.03
C ILE A 75 13.28 2.43 2.35
N LEU A 76 12.24 2.86 3.06
CA LEU A 76 11.24 1.96 3.63
C LEU A 76 9.83 2.42 3.27
N ILE A 77 9.00 1.45 2.92
CA ILE A 77 7.57 1.67 2.66
C ILE A 77 6.79 1.03 3.80
N PHE A 78 5.99 1.84 4.51
CA PHE A 78 5.09 1.34 5.54
C PHE A 78 3.71 1.14 4.95
N VAL A 79 3.27 -0.10 4.88
CA VAL A 79 1.92 -0.44 4.45
C VAL A 79 1.01 -0.37 5.67
N VAL A 80 0.04 0.53 5.63
CA VAL A 80 -0.75 0.87 6.83
C VAL A 80 -2.19 0.38 6.79
N ASP A 81 -2.79 0.25 5.60
CA ASP A 81 -4.19 -0.17 5.53
C ASP A 81 -4.57 -0.65 4.15
N ILE A 82 -5.68 -1.38 4.10
CA ILE A 82 -6.34 -1.80 2.87
C ILE A 82 -7.83 -1.52 3.04
N LYS A 83 -8.46 -0.90 2.05
CA LYS A 83 -9.88 -0.60 2.11
C LYS A 83 -10.55 -0.85 0.77
N HIS A 84 -11.81 -1.25 0.81
CA HIS A 84 -12.62 -1.28 -0.39
C HIS A 84 -12.84 0.17 -0.86
N ARG A 85 -12.90 0.39 -2.17
CA ARG A 85 -13.06 1.75 -2.72
C ARG A 85 -14.23 2.53 -2.12
N LYS A 86 -15.31 1.85 -1.72
CA LYS A 86 -16.46 2.49 -1.09
C LYS A 86 -16.12 3.18 0.20
N ASP A 87 -15.12 2.67 0.91
CA ASP A 87 -14.74 3.16 2.24
C ASP A 87 -13.48 4.01 2.22
N ALA A 88 -12.77 4.04 1.10
CA ALA A 88 -11.44 4.65 1.03
C ALA A 88 -11.45 6.17 1.09
N TYR A 89 -12.57 6.79 0.75
CA TYR A 89 -12.70 8.24 0.64
C TYR A 89 -13.84 8.82 1.48
N ASN A 90 -14.32 8.04 2.40
CA ASN A 90 -15.39 8.49 3.31
C ASN A 90 -14.81 9.11 4.57
#